data_3ce8bb6dd589ba60c532cebc4551b267
#
_entry.id   3ce8bb6dd589ba60c532cebc4551b267
#
_cell.length_a   1.000
_cell.length_b   1.000
_cell.length_c   1.000
_cell.angle_alpha   90.00
_cell.angle_beta   90.00
_cell.angle_gamma   90.00
#
_symmetry.space_group_name_H-M   'P 1'
#
loop_
_entity.id
_entity.type
_entity.pdbx_description
1 polymer ?
#
loop_
_entity_poly.entity_id
_entity_poly.type
_entity_poly.pdbx_seq_one_letter_code
_entity_poly.pdbx_strand_id
1 'polypeptide(L)'
;MDGNQLQFAIRQIEFARAYTSTLLDGLTDDDWFRQPAAGPTHIAWQIGHLAMAEYGLCLFRLRGRRAEDLDLMSSKFRKQYSKGSQPDPERQNNP
;
A
#
# COMPACT_ATOMS: atom_id res chain seq x y z
N MET A 1 -14.26 17.82 13.34
CA MET A 1 -13.71 18.38 12.10
C MET A 1 -14.87 18.96 11.30
N ASP A 2 -14.82 20.21 10.92
CA ASP A 2 -15.88 20.79 10.10
C ASP A 2 -15.71 20.38 8.62
N GLY A 3 -16.72 20.73 7.79
CA GLY A 3 -16.72 20.33 6.38
C GLY A 3 -15.57 20.92 5.58
N ASN A 4 -15.11 22.13 5.92
CA ASN A 4 -13.99 22.77 5.22
C ASN A 4 -12.66 22.10 5.56
N GLN A 5 -12.47 21.72 6.83
CA GLN A 5 -11.27 21.00 7.25
C GLN A 5 -11.20 19.62 6.59
N LEU A 6 -12.34 18.93 6.50
CA LEU A 6 -12.41 17.64 5.87
C LEU A 6 -12.07 17.73 4.38
N GLN A 7 -12.64 18.70 3.67
CA GLN A 7 -12.36 18.91 2.26
C GLN A 7 -10.88 19.23 2.03
N PHE A 8 -10.29 20.04 2.89
CA PHE A 8 -8.87 20.37 2.79
C PHE A 8 -8.01 19.12 2.97
N ALA A 9 -8.33 18.29 3.96
CA ALA A 9 -7.61 17.04 4.21
C ALA A 9 -7.71 16.09 3.02
N ILE A 10 -8.89 15.95 2.43
CA ILE A 10 -9.11 15.10 1.26
C ILE A 10 -8.26 15.57 0.09
N ARG A 11 -8.21 16.88 -0.17
CA ARG A 11 -7.40 17.44 -1.26
C ARG A 11 -5.92 17.17 -1.05
N GLN A 12 -5.45 17.24 0.18
CA GLN A 12 -4.04 16.93 0.47
C GLN A 12 -3.71 15.47 0.19
N ILE A 13 -4.62 14.55 0.56
CA ILE A 13 -4.44 13.13 0.28
C ILE A 13 -4.44 12.87 -1.21
N GLU A 14 -5.38 13.48 -1.94
CA GLU A 14 -5.46 13.33 -3.40
C GLU A 14 -4.20 13.84 -4.08
N PHE A 15 -3.68 14.99 -3.63
CA PHE A 15 -2.45 15.55 -4.17
C PHE A 15 -1.27 14.62 -3.92
N ALA A 16 -1.13 14.12 -2.70
CA ALA A 16 -0.03 13.23 -2.34
C ALA A 16 -0.11 11.93 -3.14
N ARG A 17 -1.30 11.39 -3.35
CA ARG A 17 -1.50 10.17 -4.11
C ARG A 17 -1.16 10.38 -5.59
N ALA A 18 -1.59 11.50 -6.16
CA ALA A 18 -1.27 11.84 -7.53
C ALA A 18 0.23 12.03 -7.73
N TYR A 19 0.89 12.68 -6.78
CA TYR A 19 2.34 12.88 -6.82
C TYR A 19 3.07 11.54 -6.77
N THR A 20 2.65 10.66 -5.86
CA THR A 20 3.23 9.31 -5.76
C THR A 20 3.06 8.56 -7.08
N SER A 21 1.89 8.65 -7.70
CA SER A 21 1.65 7.99 -8.99
C SER A 21 2.59 8.49 -10.08
N THR A 22 2.91 9.79 -10.09
CA THR A 22 3.85 10.33 -11.09
C THR A 22 5.26 9.77 -10.88
N LEU A 23 5.66 9.55 -9.64
CA LEU A 23 6.97 8.97 -9.34
C LEU A 23 7.07 7.51 -9.79
N LEU A 24 5.95 6.82 -9.86
CA LEU A 24 5.91 5.41 -10.26
C LEU A 24 5.74 5.22 -11.77
N ASP A 25 5.45 6.29 -12.51
CA ASP A 25 5.30 6.22 -13.96
C ASP A 25 6.60 5.78 -14.61
N GLY A 26 6.47 4.93 -15.63
CA GLY A 26 7.62 4.47 -16.40
C GLY A 26 8.40 3.33 -15.76
N LEU A 27 8.01 2.88 -14.58
CA LEU A 27 8.65 1.72 -13.97
C LEU A 27 8.20 0.43 -14.66
N THR A 28 9.17 -0.47 -14.89
CA THR A 28 8.87 -1.80 -15.42
C THR A 28 8.52 -2.75 -14.30
N ASP A 29 7.97 -3.93 -14.63
CA ASP A 29 7.74 -4.97 -13.62
C ASP A 29 9.02 -5.33 -12.88
N ASP A 30 10.14 -5.40 -13.60
CA ASP A 30 11.44 -5.67 -12.97
C ASP A 30 11.80 -4.60 -11.95
N ASP A 31 11.54 -3.33 -12.25
CA ASP A 31 11.82 -2.24 -11.32
C ASP A 31 11.01 -2.37 -10.03
N TRP A 32 9.74 -2.80 -10.15
CA TRP A 32 8.85 -2.95 -8.99
C TRP A 32 9.33 -4.01 -8.02
N PHE A 33 9.94 -5.09 -8.51
CA PHE A 33 10.26 -6.25 -7.69
C PHE A 33 11.75 -6.43 -7.44
N ARG A 34 12.60 -5.55 -7.99
CA ARG A 34 14.04 -5.63 -7.75
C ARG A 34 14.36 -5.03 -6.38
N GLN A 35 15.05 -5.81 -5.56
CA GLN A 35 15.50 -5.34 -4.25
C GLN A 35 16.92 -4.81 -4.40
N PRO A 36 17.16 -3.51 -4.10
CA PRO A 36 18.52 -2.97 -4.15
C PRO A 36 19.43 -3.69 -3.16
N ALA A 37 20.71 -3.83 -3.52
CA ALA A 37 21.66 -4.54 -2.66
C ALA A 37 21.80 -3.91 -1.27
N ALA A 38 21.65 -2.59 -1.18
CA ALA A 38 21.75 -1.87 0.09
C ALA A 38 20.37 -1.61 0.74
N GLY A 39 19.27 -2.05 0.11
CA GLY A 39 17.94 -1.76 0.58
C GLY A 39 17.25 -2.98 1.19
N PRO A 40 16.42 -2.79 2.21
CA PRO A 40 15.71 -3.90 2.85
C PRO A 40 14.46 -4.37 2.12
N THR A 41 13.95 -3.60 1.15
CA THR A 41 12.69 -3.91 0.48
C THR A 41 12.74 -3.55 -1.02
N HIS A 42 11.68 -3.90 -1.74
CA HIS A 42 11.48 -3.43 -3.10
C HIS A 42 10.20 -2.57 -3.17
N ILE A 43 9.98 -1.92 -4.33
CA ILE A 43 8.88 -0.95 -4.49
C ILE A 43 7.52 -1.62 -4.28
N ALA A 44 7.31 -2.82 -4.84
CA ALA A 44 6.05 -3.53 -4.68
C ALA A 44 5.74 -3.80 -3.21
N TRP A 45 6.74 -4.19 -2.42
CA TRP A 45 6.54 -4.40 -0.98
C TRP A 45 6.16 -3.10 -0.28
N GLN A 46 6.84 -1.99 -0.61
CA GLN A 46 6.56 -0.69 -0.01
C GLN A 46 5.11 -0.27 -0.28
N ILE A 47 4.67 -0.35 -1.53
CA ILE A 47 3.30 0.04 -1.90
C ILE A 47 2.28 -0.91 -1.27
N GLY A 48 2.55 -2.22 -1.28
CA GLY A 48 1.68 -3.20 -0.65
C GLY A 48 1.57 -2.98 0.85
N HIS A 49 2.68 -2.67 1.51
CA HIS A 49 2.68 -2.38 2.94
C HIS A 49 1.89 -1.11 3.26
N LEU A 50 2.00 -0.06 2.43
CA LEU A 50 1.21 1.16 2.60
C LEU A 50 -0.28 0.86 2.50
N ALA A 51 -0.69 0.04 1.54
CA ALA A 51 -2.10 -0.35 1.40
C ALA A 51 -2.58 -1.13 2.62
N MET A 52 -1.77 -2.06 3.11
CA MET A 52 -2.11 -2.85 4.29
C MET A 52 -2.22 -1.97 5.54
N ALA A 53 -1.30 -1.03 5.71
CA ALA A 53 -1.32 -0.11 6.84
C ALA A 53 -2.53 0.83 6.77
N GLU A 54 -2.86 1.32 5.57
CA GLU A 54 -4.03 2.17 5.38
C GLU A 54 -5.32 1.45 5.75
N TYR A 55 -5.48 0.19 5.32
CA TYR A 55 -6.61 -0.63 5.73
C TYR A 55 -6.63 -0.80 7.25
N GLY A 56 -5.51 -1.15 7.86
CA GLY A 56 -5.43 -1.40 9.30
C GLY A 56 -5.78 -0.19 10.13
N LEU A 57 -5.32 0.99 9.74
CA LEU A 57 -5.53 2.20 10.51
C LEU A 57 -6.86 2.86 10.21
N CYS A 58 -7.31 2.86 8.96
CA CYS A 58 -8.48 3.63 8.56
C CYS A 58 -9.78 2.84 8.61
N LEU A 59 -9.73 1.53 8.42
CA LEU A 59 -10.94 0.71 8.40
C LEU A 59 -10.98 -0.25 9.59
N PHE A 60 -10.00 -1.12 9.70
CA PHE A 60 -10.02 -2.16 10.74
C PHE A 60 -10.07 -1.54 12.13
N ARG A 61 -9.22 -0.55 12.41
CA ARG A 61 -9.11 0.04 13.74
C ARG A 61 -10.34 0.86 14.12
N LEU A 62 -10.97 1.51 13.14
CA LEU A 62 -12.11 2.38 13.39
C LEU A 62 -13.44 1.64 13.45
N ARG A 63 -13.66 0.61 12.65
CA ARG A 63 -14.94 -0.09 12.56
C ARG A 63 -14.86 -1.60 12.69
N GLY A 64 -13.67 -2.13 12.87
CA GLY A 64 -13.47 -3.57 12.96
C GLY A 64 -13.47 -4.27 11.60
N ARG A 65 -13.20 -5.56 11.63
CA ARG A 65 -13.10 -6.39 10.44
C ARG A 65 -14.49 -6.77 9.93
N ARG A 66 -14.67 -6.70 8.62
CA ARG A 66 -15.91 -7.13 7.95
C ARG A 66 -15.57 -8.15 6.88
N ALA A 67 -16.54 -9.03 6.58
CA ALA A 67 -16.34 -10.08 5.57
C ALA A 67 -15.99 -9.51 4.19
N GLU A 68 -16.63 -8.40 3.80
CA GLU A 68 -16.38 -7.76 2.52
C GLU A 68 -14.97 -7.16 2.40
N ASP A 69 -14.25 -7.05 3.49
CA ASP A 69 -12.87 -6.54 3.47
C ASP A 69 -11.95 -7.47 2.69
N LEU A 70 -12.29 -8.75 2.57
CA LEU A 70 -11.52 -9.69 1.76
C LEU A 70 -11.58 -9.35 0.27
N ASP A 71 -12.62 -8.64 -0.16
CA ASP A 71 -12.71 -8.15 -1.54
C ASP A 71 -11.75 -6.98 -1.77
N LEU A 72 -11.46 -6.20 -0.73
CA LEU A 72 -10.50 -5.11 -0.79
C LEU A 72 -9.07 -5.62 -0.69
N MET A 73 -8.85 -6.59 0.18
CA MET A 73 -7.50 -7.06 0.47
C MET A 73 -7.56 -8.51 0.95
N SER A 74 -6.98 -9.42 0.18
CA SER A 74 -6.96 -10.84 0.53
C SER A 74 -6.08 -11.10 1.76
N SER A 75 -6.30 -12.23 2.42
CA SER A 75 -5.45 -12.66 3.54
C SER A 75 -4.01 -12.88 3.09
N LYS A 76 -3.81 -13.42 1.89
CA LYS A 76 -2.47 -13.61 1.32
C LYS A 76 -1.76 -12.27 1.16
N PHE A 77 -2.46 -11.26 0.64
CA PHE A 77 -1.89 -9.92 0.45
C PHE A 77 -1.44 -9.35 1.80
N ARG A 78 -2.29 -9.40 2.82
CA ARG A 78 -1.97 -8.86 4.13
C ARG A 78 -0.76 -9.54 4.75
N LYS A 79 -0.66 -10.85 4.64
CA LYS A 79 0.48 -11.60 5.18
C LYS A 79 1.77 -11.26 4.45
N GLN A 80 1.70 -11.09 3.13
CA GLN A 80 2.89 -10.86 2.31
C GLN A 80 3.48 -9.47 2.53
N TYR A 81 2.64 -8.47 2.82
CA TYR A 81 3.10 -7.08 2.93
C TYR A 81 2.99 -6.51 4.33
N SER A 82 2.76 -7.34 5.34
CA SER A 82 2.70 -6.88 6.72
C SER A 82 4.09 -6.58 7.28
N LYS A 83 4.12 -5.80 8.35
CA LYS A 83 5.37 -5.50 9.04
C LYS A 83 6.06 -6.79 9.48
N GLY A 84 7.34 -6.90 9.19
CA GLY A 84 8.13 -8.08 9.52
C GLY A 84 8.18 -9.13 8.43
N SER A 85 7.35 -9.01 7.38
CA SER A 85 7.44 -9.91 6.24
C SER A 85 8.64 -9.54 5.37
N GLN A 86 9.09 -10.49 4.55
CA GLN A 86 10.21 -10.27 3.65
C GLN A 86 9.71 -10.02 2.23
N PRO A 87 10.29 -9.05 1.52
CA PRO A 87 9.91 -8.85 0.11
C PRO A 87 10.33 -10.05 -0.74
N ASP A 88 9.44 -10.45 -1.67
CA ASP A 88 9.72 -11.53 -2.60
C ASP A 88 10.04 -10.91 -3.96
N PRO A 89 11.24 -11.18 -4.53
CA PRO A 89 11.63 -10.58 -5.81
C PRO A 89 10.94 -11.19 -7.02
N GLU A 90 10.29 -12.33 -6.88
CA GLU A 90 9.62 -13.00 -7.99
C GLU A 90 8.22 -12.43 -8.18
N ARG A 91 7.96 -11.87 -9.37
CA ARG A 91 6.69 -11.20 -9.65
C ARG A 91 5.49 -12.13 -9.46
N GLN A 92 5.61 -13.39 -9.88
CA GLN A 92 4.51 -14.34 -9.80
C GLN A 92 4.10 -14.69 -8.37
N ASN A 93 4.96 -14.43 -7.39
CA ASN A 93 4.65 -14.68 -5.99
C ASN A 93 3.97 -13.48 -5.32
N ASN A 94 3.82 -12.37 -6.03
CA ASN A 94 3.18 -11.16 -5.51
C ASN A 94 1.77 -11.05 -6.09
N PRO A 95 0.75 -10.86 -5.21
CA PRO A 95 -0.63 -10.74 -5.68
C PRO A 95 -0.87 -9.49 -6.49
#